data_8502c9472d2ee63336620758b1827043
#
_entry.id   8502c9472d2ee63336620758b1827043
#
_cell.length_a   1.000
_cell.length_b   1.000
_cell.length_c   1.000
_cell.angle_alpha   90.00
_cell.angle_beta   90.00
_cell.angle_gamma   90.00
#
_symmetry.space_group_name_H-M   'P 1'
#
loop_
_entity.id
_entity.type
_entity.pdbx_description
1 polymer ?
#
loop_
_entity_poly.entity_id
_entity_poly.type
_entity_poly.pdbx_seq_one_letter_code
_entity_poly.pdbx_strand_id
1 'polypeptide(L)'
;LELLIGLAIGLVLTFSLFAVQGLFGLVAWQKSDNLPRIIAEGLLSALGVGFAEELVFRGWLLDELQRDYNDRVSLWANSILFALSHFIKPVAAMLRSWPQFPGLLLLGLILVGGKRSRQNRLGLSIGFHAGLVWGYYMINVGQLIRYSGSVPDWVTGVNGNPLAGAIGLLFLSVLAVGMQKMSKFSN
;
A
#
# COMPACT_ATOMS: atom_id res chain seq x y z
N LEU A 1 -17.99 0.03 9.36
CA LEU A 1 -17.43 1.39 9.50
C LEU A 1 -15.91 1.39 9.28
N GLU A 2 -15.12 0.51 9.94
CA GLU A 2 -13.66 0.48 9.85
C GLU A 2 -13.14 0.29 8.42
N LEU A 3 -13.77 -0.58 7.63
CA LEU A 3 -13.43 -0.79 6.23
C LEU A 3 -13.57 0.51 5.42
N LEU A 4 -14.67 1.24 5.59
CA LEU A 4 -14.89 2.51 4.88
C LEU A 4 -13.89 3.59 5.31
N ILE A 5 -13.56 3.65 6.59
CA ILE A 5 -12.53 4.56 7.11
C ILE A 5 -11.17 4.22 6.50
N GLY A 6 -10.79 2.93 6.51
CA GLY A 6 -9.55 2.47 5.91
C GLY A 6 -9.48 2.81 4.41
N LEU A 7 -10.56 2.50 3.67
CA LEU A 7 -10.67 2.79 2.23
C LEU A 7 -10.47 4.29 1.95
N ALA A 8 -11.14 5.15 2.71
CA ALA A 8 -11.01 6.60 2.56
C ALA A 8 -9.58 7.07 2.88
N ILE A 9 -8.96 6.57 3.95
CA ILE A 9 -7.58 6.93 4.32
C ILE A 9 -6.61 6.50 3.22
N GLY A 10 -6.68 5.26 2.74
CA GLY A 10 -5.81 4.75 1.68
C GLY A 10 -5.94 5.56 0.40
N LEU A 11 -7.18 5.88 0.00
CA LEU A 11 -7.47 6.70 -1.18
C LEU A 11 -6.89 8.12 -1.03
N VAL A 12 -7.17 8.80 0.08
CA VAL A 12 -6.69 10.15 0.36
C VAL A 12 -5.16 10.18 0.35
N LEU A 13 -4.51 9.20 0.96
CA LEU A 13 -3.04 9.11 1.00
C LEU A 13 -2.44 8.94 -0.40
N THR A 14 -3.02 8.08 -1.24
CA THR A 14 -2.55 7.91 -2.62
C THR A 14 -2.68 9.22 -3.40
N PHE A 15 -3.84 9.87 -3.36
CA PHE A 15 -4.01 11.14 -4.06
C PHE A 15 -3.15 12.26 -3.48
N SER A 16 -2.95 12.31 -2.16
CA SER A 16 -2.04 13.27 -1.52
C SER A 16 -0.60 13.11 -1.97
N LEU A 17 -0.13 11.86 -2.10
CA LEU A 17 1.21 11.56 -2.61
C LEU A 17 1.42 12.17 -4.01
N PHE A 18 0.48 11.93 -4.93
CA PHE A 18 0.58 12.46 -6.29
C PHE A 18 0.28 13.95 -6.38
N ALA A 19 -0.55 14.50 -5.50
CA ALA A 19 -0.76 15.95 -5.40
C ALA A 19 0.52 16.67 -4.97
N VAL A 20 1.23 16.14 -3.97
CA VAL A 20 2.55 16.67 -3.57
C VAL A 20 3.54 16.61 -4.72
N GLN A 21 3.63 15.49 -5.45
CA GLN A 21 4.48 15.40 -6.63
C GLN A 21 4.08 16.43 -7.71
N GLY A 22 2.78 16.67 -7.89
CA GLY A 22 2.28 17.70 -8.80
C GLY A 22 2.67 19.13 -8.40
N LEU A 23 2.61 19.46 -7.10
CA LEU A 23 3.03 20.75 -6.58
C LEU A 23 4.52 21.03 -6.81
N PHE A 24 5.35 19.98 -6.80
CA PHE A 24 6.77 20.10 -7.12
C PHE A 24 7.08 19.97 -8.63
N GLY A 25 6.06 19.90 -9.51
CA GLY A 25 6.25 19.77 -10.95
C GLY A 25 6.83 18.43 -11.40
N LEU A 26 6.77 17.39 -10.56
CA LEU A 26 7.28 16.06 -10.88
C LEU A 26 6.30 15.26 -11.72
N VAL A 27 5.00 15.55 -11.59
CA VAL A 27 3.92 15.00 -12.40
C VAL A 27 2.96 16.10 -12.85
N ALA A 28 2.37 15.91 -14.04
CA ALA A 28 1.29 16.74 -14.55
C ALA A 28 -0.01 15.93 -14.60
N TRP A 29 -1.08 16.49 -14.05
CA TRP A 29 -2.40 15.88 -14.12
C TRP A 29 -2.98 15.94 -15.52
N GLN A 30 -3.65 14.88 -15.94
CA GLN A 30 -4.32 14.81 -17.24
C GLN A 30 -5.70 14.15 -17.13
N LYS A 31 -6.52 14.36 -18.17
CA LYS A 31 -7.86 13.77 -18.25
C LYS A 31 -7.78 12.30 -18.65
N SER A 32 -8.71 11.50 -18.14
CA SER A 32 -8.94 10.12 -18.56
C SER A 32 -10.32 10.02 -19.24
N ASP A 33 -10.36 9.42 -20.42
CA ASP A 33 -11.60 9.32 -21.21
C ASP A 33 -12.60 8.32 -20.63
N ASN A 34 -12.14 7.31 -19.88
CA ASN A 34 -12.97 6.23 -19.33
C ASN A 34 -12.97 6.21 -17.79
N LEU A 35 -12.82 7.37 -17.15
CA LEU A 35 -12.69 7.45 -15.70
C LEU A 35 -13.80 6.75 -14.90
N PRO A 36 -15.10 6.87 -15.23
CA PRO A 36 -16.16 6.18 -14.49
C PRO A 36 -16.01 4.65 -14.49
N ARG A 37 -15.66 4.07 -15.62
CA ARG A 37 -15.39 2.64 -15.75
C ARG A 37 -14.17 2.22 -14.93
N ILE A 38 -13.08 2.97 -15.02
CA ILE A 38 -11.84 2.72 -14.28
C ILE A 38 -12.07 2.80 -12.77
N ILE A 39 -12.87 3.75 -12.29
CA ILE A 39 -13.28 3.87 -10.88
C ILE A 39 -13.98 2.58 -10.44
N ALA A 40 -14.98 2.10 -11.20
CA ALA A 40 -15.76 0.93 -10.83
C ALA A 40 -14.93 -0.38 -10.88
N GLU A 41 -14.21 -0.62 -11.97
CA GLU A 41 -13.33 -1.79 -12.13
C GLU A 41 -12.21 -1.80 -11.08
N GLY A 42 -11.61 -0.64 -10.83
CA GLY A 42 -10.56 -0.47 -9.82
C GLY A 42 -11.07 -0.73 -8.41
N LEU A 43 -12.27 -0.27 -8.06
CA LEU A 43 -12.86 -0.53 -6.75
C LEU A 43 -13.10 -2.02 -6.51
N LEU A 44 -13.71 -2.72 -7.49
CA LEU A 44 -13.96 -4.16 -7.38
C LEU A 44 -12.65 -4.95 -7.25
N SER A 45 -11.67 -4.64 -8.09
CA SER A 45 -10.35 -5.28 -8.05
C SER A 45 -9.64 -5.02 -6.72
N ALA A 46 -9.65 -3.77 -6.25
CA ALA A 46 -8.98 -3.37 -5.02
C ALA A 46 -9.62 -4.00 -3.77
N LEU A 47 -10.94 -4.09 -3.72
CA LEU A 47 -11.65 -4.78 -2.64
C LEU A 47 -11.33 -6.27 -2.65
N GLY A 48 -11.31 -6.91 -3.83
CA GLY A 48 -10.94 -8.33 -3.97
C GLY A 48 -9.51 -8.60 -3.49
N VAL A 49 -8.53 -7.81 -3.93
CA VAL A 49 -7.12 -7.93 -3.52
C VAL A 49 -6.98 -7.66 -2.03
N GLY A 50 -7.48 -6.51 -1.54
CA GLY A 50 -7.36 -6.14 -0.14
C GLY A 50 -8.02 -7.16 0.80
N PHE A 51 -9.18 -7.72 0.43
CA PHE A 51 -9.84 -8.76 1.21
C PHE A 51 -9.04 -10.07 1.21
N ALA A 52 -8.65 -10.57 0.03
CA ALA A 52 -7.95 -11.84 -0.09
C ALA A 52 -6.57 -11.80 0.62
N GLU A 53 -5.78 -10.77 0.36
CA GLU A 53 -4.44 -10.67 0.97
C GLU A 53 -4.51 -10.43 2.47
N GLU A 54 -5.41 -9.57 2.97
CA GLU A 54 -5.51 -9.35 4.41
C GLU A 54 -6.05 -10.56 5.16
N LEU A 55 -6.94 -11.37 4.58
CA LEU A 55 -7.34 -12.64 5.17
C LEU A 55 -6.17 -13.61 5.28
N VAL A 56 -5.37 -13.75 4.22
CA VAL A 56 -4.22 -14.65 4.21
C VAL A 56 -3.13 -14.18 5.17
N PHE A 57 -2.71 -12.92 5.04
CA PHE A 57 -1.53 -12.45 5.78
C PHE A 57 -1.88 -12.00 7.20
N ARG A 58 -2.98 -11.24 7.41
CA ARG A 58 -3.31 -10.68 8.73
C ARG A 58 -4.37 -11.50 9.45
N GLY A 59 -5.23 -12.21 8.72
CA GLY A 59 -6.20 -13.11 9.30
C GLY A 59 -5.56 -14.43 9.74
N TRP A 60 -4.89 -15.12 8.82
CA TRP A 60 -4.36 -16.46 9.10
C TRP A 60 -2.87 -16.44 9.49
N LEU A 61 -1.98 -15.99 8.61
CA LEU A 61 -0.54 -16.12 8.82
C LEU A 61 -0.04 -15.40 10.09
N LEU A 62 -0.52 -14.17 10.33
CA LEU A 62 -0.11 -13.42 11.51
C LEU A 62 -0.59 -14.11 12.79
N ASP A 63 -1.82 -14.60 12.83
CA ASP A 63 -2.38 -15.28 14.01
C ASP A 63 -1.65 -16.60 14.26
N GLU A 64 -1.29 -17.34 13.20
CA GLU A 64 -0.49 -18.57 13.33
C GLU A 64 0.93 -18.28 13.85
N LEU A 65 1.60 -17.23 13.34
CA LEU A 65 2.92 -16.81 13.83
C LEU A 65 2.87 -16.38 15.31
N GLN A 66 1.80 -15.74 15.75
CA GLN A 66 1.65 -15.28 17.13
C GLN A 66 1.40 -16.41 18.14
N ARG A 67 1.07 -17.62 17.68
CA ARG A 67 0.95 -18.80 18.55
C ARG A 67 2.33 -19.28 19.05
N ASP A 68 3.35 -19.18 18.19
CA ASP A 68 4.67 -19.74 18.46
C ASP A 68 5.74 -18.68 18.74
N TYR A 69 5.51 -17.45 18.31
CA TYR A 69 6.50 -16.36 18.38
C TYR A 69 5.93 -15.12 19.07
N ASN A 70 6.83 -14.32 19.64
CA ASN A 70 6.46 -13.04 20.22
C ASN A 70 6.03 -12.02 19.16
N ASP A 71 5.35 -10.97 19.59
CA ASP A 71 4.77 -9.92 18.75
C ASP A 71 5.74 -9.26 17.77
N ARG A 72 7.01 -9.09 18.19
CA ARG A 72 8.03 -8.47 17.34
C ARG A 72 8.46 -9.41 16.22
N VAL A 73 8.69 -10.68 16.52
CA VAL A 73 9.07 -11.69 15.51
C VAL A 73 7.91 -11.89 14.53
N SER A 74 6.68 -12.05 15.01
CA SER A 74 5.48 -12.22 14.18
C SER A 74 5.24 -11.02 13.27
N LEU A 75 5.45 -9.78 13.76
CA LEU A 75 5.34 -8.56 12.96
C LEU A 75 6.30 -8.58 11.77
N TRP A 76 7.58 -8.83 12.04
CA TRP A 76 8.60 -8.80 10.98
C TRP A 76 8.47 -9.97 10.03
N ALA A 77 8.26 -11.19 10.54
CA ALA A 77 8.08 -12.38 9.71
C ALA A 77 6.88 -12.23 8.76
N ASN A 78 5.73 -11.80 9.28
CA ASN A 78 4.54 -11.56 8.46
C ASN A 78 4.79 -10.51 7.38
N SER A 79 5.42 -9.38 7.74
CA SER A 79 5.66 -8.27 6.80
C SER A 79 6.68 -8.64 5.73
N ILE A 80 7.72 -9.42 6.07
CA ILE A 80 8.71 -9.92 5.10
C ILE A 80 8.06 -10.93 4.15
N LEU A 81 7.28 -11.89 4.67
CA LEU A 81 6.59 -12.88 3.84
C LEU A 81 5.56 -12.23 2.91
N PHE A 82 4.83 -11.23 3.39
CA PHE A 82 3.96 -10.40 2.56
C PHE A 82 4.74 -9.70 1.44
N ALA A 83 5.85 -9.04 1.75
CA ALA A 83 6.66 -8.39 0.72
C ALA A 83 7.23 -9.38 -0.28
N LEU A 84 7.75 -10.53 0.17
CA LEU A 84 8.32 -11.57 -0.69
C LEU A 84 7.28 -12.23 -1.60
N SER A 85 6.04 -12.41 -1.16
CA SER A 85 4.97 -13.01 -1.96
C SER A 85 4.73 -12.26 -3.28
N HIS A 86 4.96 -10.96 -3.31
CA HIS A 86 4.82 -10.12 -4.50
C HIS A 86 5.89 -10.40 -5.58
N PHE A 87 6.91 -11.19 -5.25
CA PHE A 87 7.99 -11.59 -6.17
C PHE A 87 7.84 -13.03 -6.68
N ILE A 88 6.73 -13.71 -6.41
CA ILE A 88 6.39 -15.02 -6.98
C ILE A 88 5.93 -14.81 -8.43
N LYS A 89 6.89 -14.61 -9.33
CA LYS A 89 6.70 -14.30 -10.76
C LYS A 89 7.96 -14.62 -11.55
N PRO A 90 7.92 -14.61 -12.91
CA PRO A 90 9.10 -14.89 -13.73
C PRO A 90 10.30 -14.01 -13.34
N VAL A 91 11.51 -14.57 -13.35
CA VAL A 91 12.74 -13.94 -12.86
C VAL A 91 12.95 -12.53 -13.45
N ALA A 92 12.73 -12.34 -14.74
CA ALA A 92 12.88 -11.03 -15.38
C ALA A 92 11.90 -9.98 -14.82
N ALA A 93 10.70 -10.38 -14.45
CA ALA A 93 9.71 -9.50 -13.80
C ALA A 93 10.07 -9.23 -12.33
N MET A 94 10.58 -10.25 -11.64
CA MET A 94 11.07 -10.14 -10.27
C MET A 94 12.21 -9.12 -10.18
N LEU A 95 13.24 -9.24 -11.00
CA LEU A 95 14.38 -8.33 -11.02
C LEU A 95 13.96 -6.88 -11.32
N ARG A 96 13.02 -6.67 -12.24
CA ARG A 96 12.50 -5.32 -12.54
C ARG A 96 11.71 -4.69 -11.40
N SER A 97 11.01 -5.50 -10.63
CA SER A 97 10.15 -5.00 -9.53
C SER A 97 10.83 -5.03 -8.16
N TRP A 98 12.05 -5.58 -8.04
CA TRP A 98 12.77 -5.65 -6.76
C TRP A 98 12.87 -4.32 -6.00
N PRO A 99 13.00 -3.14 -6.65
CA PRO A 99 13.00 -1.86 -5.93
C PRO A 99 11.73 -1.58 -5.12
N GLN A 100 10.62 -2.32 -5.35
CA GLN A 100 9.38 -2.19 -4.57
C GLN A 100 9.45 -2.87 -3.19
N PHE A 101 10.44 -3.74 -2.95
CA PHE A 101 10.54 -4.53 -1.70
C PHE A 101 10.49 -3.68 -0.42
N PRO A 102 11.24 -2.57 -0.29
CA PRO A 102 11.17 -1.74 0.91
C PRO A 102 9.77 -1.13 1.13
N GLY A 103 9.11 -0.69 0.07
CA GLY A 103 7.74 -0.16 0.15
C GLY A 103 6.71 -1.20 0.55
N LEU A 104 6.81 -2.42 0.01
CA LEU A 104 5.96 -3.55 0.38
C LEU A 104 6.18 -3.97 1.84
N LEU A 105 7.43 -3.96 2.30
CA LEU A 105 7.76 -4.25 3.69
C LEU A 105 7.15 -3.21 4.65
N LEU A 106 7.30 -1.91 4.34
CA LEU A 106 6.67 -0.83 5.12
C LEU A 106 5.15 -0.96 5.12
N LEU A 107 4.55 -1.26 3.96
CA LEU A 107 3.11 -1.50 3.87
C LEU A 107 2.71 -2.69 4.74
N GLY A 108 3.48 -3.78 4.73
CA GLY A 108 3.27 -4.93 5.60
C GLY A 108 3.20 -4.55 7.10
N LEU A 109 4.17 -3.75 7.55
CA LEU A 109 4.23 -3.24 8.92
C LEU A 109 3.02 -2.36 9.28
N ILE A 110 2.60 -1.48 8.36
CA ILE A 110 1.44 -0.59 8.54
C ILE A 110 0.16 -1.41 8.69
N LEU A 111 -0.05 -2.41 7.84
CA LEU A 111 -1.25 -3.25 7.82
C LEU A 111 -1.38 -4.11 9.09
N VAL A 112 -0.27 -4.65 9.61
CA VAL A 112 -0.26 -5.31 10.94
C VAL A 112 -0.61 -4.31 12.03
N GLY A 113 -0.06 -3.10 11.99
CA GLY A 113 -0.40 -2.01 12.91
C GLY A 113 -1.89 -1.65 12.85
N GLY A 114 -2.47 -1.63 11.65
CA GLY A 114 -3.91 -1.41 11.42
C GLY A 114 -4.79 -2.45 12.14
N LYS A 115 -4.47 -3.74 12.00
CA LYS A 115 -5.16 -4.82 12.73
C LYS A 115 -5.04 -4.63 14.25
N ARG A 116 -3.83 -4.45 14.76
CA ARG A 116 -3.57 -4.31 16.20
C ARG A 116 -4.26 -3.09 16.81
N SER A 117 -4.31 -1.96 16.10
CA SER A 117 -4.98 -0.74 16.57
C SER A 117 -6.51 -0.86 16.68
N ARG A 118 -7.09 -1.94 16.19
CA ARG A 118 -8.54 -2.21 16.16
C ARG A 118 -8.91 -3.54 16.84
N GLN A 119 -8.27 -3.85 17.96
CA GLN A 119 -8.56 -5.07 18.73
C GLN A 119 -8.50 -6.34 17.84
N ASN A 120 -7.49 -6.43 17.00
CA ASN A 120 -7.27 -7.53 16.06
C ASN A 120 -8.36 -7.72 14.98
N ARG A 121 -9.18 -6.70 14.71
CA ARG A 121 -10.14 -6.72 13.60
C ARG A 121 -9.48 -6.32 12.28
N LEU A 122 -9.89 -6.95 11.18
CA LEU A 122 -9.30 -6.75 9.85
C LEU A 122 -9.88 -5.57 9.07
N GLY A 123 -11.03 -5.03 9.49
CA GLY A 123 -11.77 -4.04 8.71
C GLY A 123 -10.95 -2.83 8.28
N LEU A 124 -10.15 -2.26 9.20
CA LEU A 124 -9.29 -1.12 8.90
C LEU A 124 -8.19 -1.49 7.91
N SER A 125 -7.52 -2.63 8.11
CA SER A 125 -6.41 -3.08 7.23
C SER A 125 -6.93 -3.41 5.83
N ILE A 126 -8.04 -4.15 5.71
CA ILE A 126 -8.67 -4.45 4.41
C ILE A 126 -9.02 -3.15 3.68
N GLY A 127 -9.70 -2.24 4.35
CA GLY A 127 -10.10 -0.97 3.74
C GLY A 127 -8.91 -0.13 3.32
N PHE A 128 -7.90 0.00 4.19
CA PHE A 128 -6.70 0.79 3.91
C PHE A 128 -5.92 0.22 2.72
N HIS A 129 -5.70 -1.09 2.70
CA HIS A 129 -5.05 -1.77 1.58
C HIS A 129 -5.84 -1.57 0.27
N ALA A 130 -7.13 -1.84 0.29
CA ALA A 130 -8.00 -1.61 -0.86
C ALA A 130 -7.99 -0.15 -1.32
N GLY A 131 -7.98 0.82 -0.40
CA GLY A 131 -7.93 2.24 -0.72
C GLY A 131 -6.65 2.66 -1.44
N LEU A 132 -5.50 2.13 -1.00
CA LEU A 132 -4.21 2.36 -1.68
C LEU A 132 -4.21 1.75 -3.08
N VAL A 133 -4.64 0.50 -3.21
CA VAL A 133 -4.72 -0.20 -4.50
C VAL A 133 -5.68 0.51 -5.45
N TRP A 134 -6.85 0.91 -4.97
CA TRP A 134 -7.84 1.62 -5.78
C TRP A 134 -7.34 2.98 -6.25
N GLY A 135 -6.76 3.78 -5.35
CA GLY A 135 -6.17 5.07 -5.71
C GLY A 135 -5.06 4.92 -6.75
N TYR A 136 -4.17 3.96 -6.55
CA TYR A 136 -3.09 3.69 -7.50
C TYR A 136 -3.62 3.15 -8.85
N TYR A 137 -4.65 2.30 -8.83
CA TYR A 137 -5.32 1.82 -10.05
C TYR A 137 -5.86 2.98 -10.88
N MET A 138 -6.58 3.92 -10.24
CA MET A 138 -7.08 5.11 -10.94
C MET A 138 -5.96 5.97 -11.53
N ILE A 139 -4.87 6.18 -10.80
CA ILE A 139 -3.71 6.95 -11.27
C ILE A 139 -3.03 6.26 -12.46
N ASN A 140 -2.72 4.98 -12.32
CA ASN A 140 -1.88 4.25 -13.27
C ASN A 140 -2.66 3.75 -14.48
N VAL A 141 -3.74 2.98 -14.27
CA VAL A 141 -4.58 2.46 -15.36
C VAL A 141 -5.43 3.57 -15.98
N GLY A 142 -5.90 4.50 -15.15
CA GLY A 142 -6.60 5.69 -15.60
C GLY A 142 -5.72 6.73 -16.28
N GLN A 143 -4.40 6.56 -16.21
CA GLN A 143 -3.42 7.50 -16.79
C GLN A 143 -3.69 8.95 -16.37
N LEU A 144 -4.07 9.15 -15.09
CA LEU A 144 -4.44 10.47 -14.57
C LEU A 144 -3.26 11.41 -14.42
N ILE A 145 -2.03 10.91 -14.55
CA ILE A 145 -0.80 11.69 -14.46
C ILE A 145 0.17 11.32 -15.59
N ARG A 146 1.05 12.28 -15.88
CA ARG A 146 2.24 12.08 -16.70
C ARG A 146 3.45 12.56 -15.92
N TYR A 147 4.48 11.73 -15.78
CA TYR A 147 5.75 12.13 -15.17
C TYR A 147 6.48 13.17 -16.03
N SER A 148 7.05 14.18 -15.39
CA SER A 148 7.78 15.26 -16.08
C SER A 148 9.14 14.82 -16.60
N GLY A 149 9.73 13.76 -16.01
CA GLY A 149 11.10 13.35 -16.30
C GLY A 149 12.18 14.31 -15.76
N SER A 150 11.80 15.28 -14.92
CA SER A 150 12.72 16.26 -14.33
C SER A 150 13.64 15.69 -13.26
N VAL A 151 13.29 14.52 -12.73
CA VAL A 151 14.08 13.80 -11.71
C VAL A 151 14.22 12.32 -12.10
N PRO A 152 15.26 11.63 -11.59
CA PRO A 152 15.40 10.18 -11.80
C PRO A 152 14.20 9.39 -11.25
N ASP A 153 13.85 8.26 -11.88
CA ASP A 153 12.70 7.43 -11.52
C ASP A 153 12.70 6.95 -10.06
N TRP A 154 13.87 6.77 -9.44
CA TRP A 154 13.94 6.37 -8.03
C TRP A 154 13.39 7.43 -7.05
N VAL A 155 13.20 8.67 -7.50
CA VAL A 155 12.59 9.75 -6.69
C VAL A 155 11.08 9.58 -6.64
N THR A 156 10.43 9.45 -7.79
CA THR A 156 8.97 9.40 -7.93
C THR A 156 8.41 7.98 -7.89
N GLY A 157 9.21 7.01 -8.36
CA GLY A 157 8.87 5.59 -8.39
C GLY A 157 9.39 4.91 -9.65
N VAL A 158 10.23 3.90 -9.47
CA VAL A 158 10.74 3.07 -10.58
C VAL A 158 9.56 2.42 -11.29
N ASN A 159 9.51 2.55 -12.61
CA ASN A 159 8.39 2.12 -13.46
C ASN A 159 7.04 2.75 -13.05
N GLY A 160 7.04 3.97 -12.52
CA GLY A 160 5.82 4.66 -12.08
C GLY A 160 5.20 4.10 -10.80
N ASN A 161 5.89 3.20 -10.07
CA ASN A 161 5.38 2.62 -8.85
C ASN A 161 5.93 3.37 -7.62
N PRO A 162 5.08 4.06 -6.82
CA PRO A 162 5.52 4.83 -5.66
C PRO A 162 6.15 3.98 -4.55
N LEU A 163 5.86 2.67 -4.48
CA LEU A 163 6.52 1.74 -3.54
C LEU A 163 8.02 1.58 -3.82
N ALA A 164 8.47 1.94 -5.03
CA ALA A 164 9.87 1.95 -5.47
C ALA A 164 10.42 3.38 -5.62
N GLY A 165 9.82 4.36 -4.96
CA GLY A 165 10.22 5.77 -5.02
C GLY A 165 10.52 6.36 -3.65
N ALA A 166 11.54 7.23 -3.57
CA ALA A 166 11.94 7.87 -2.31
C ALA A 166 10.77 8.64 -1.66
N ILE A 167 9.96 9.35 -2.46
CA ILE A 167 8.80 10.10 -1.95
C ILE A 167 7.76 9.12 -1.38
N GLY A 168 7.45 8.03 -2.08
CA GLY A 168 6.52 7.01 -1.60
C GLY A 168 7.01 6.33 -0.33
N LEU A 169 8.30 5.99 -0.26
CA LEU A 169 8.92 5.41 0.94
C LEU A 169 8.86 6.37 2.13
N LEU A 170 9.06 7.67 1.92
CA LEU A 170 8.93 8.68 2.96
C LEU A 170 7.50 8.74 3.50
N PHE A 171 6.49 8.78 2.62
CA PHE A 171 5.08 8.75 3.01
C PHE A 171 4.75 7.50 3.84
N LEU A 172 5.15 6.32 3.36
CA LEU A 172 4.92 5.07 4.10
C LEU A 172 5.67 5.02 5.43
N SER A 173 6.88 5.58 5.51
CA SER A 173 7.65 5.62 6.75
C SER A 173 6.95 6.46 7.82
N VAL A 174 6.44 7.63 7.46
CA VAL A 174 5.65 8.48 8.36
C VAL A 174 4.41 7.74 8.86
N LEU A 175 3.71 7.05 7.97
CA LEU A 175 2.55 6.24 8.33
C LEU A 175 2.92 5.07 9.25
N ALA A 176 3.99 4.36 8.96
CA ALA A 176 4.44 3.23 9.77
C ALA A 176 4.73 3.67 11.22
N VAL A 177 5.39 4.82 11.39
CA VAL A 177 5.64 5.40 12.72
C VAL A 177 4.32 5.79 13.41
N GLY A 178 3.39 6.42 12.70
CA GLY A 178 2.07 6.77 13.20
C GLY A 178 1.28 5.55 13.68
N MET A 179 1.21 4.52 12.85
CA MET A 179 0.49 3.27 13.17
C MET A 179 1.10 2.51 14.35
N GLN A 180 2.44 2.48 14.47
CA GLN A 180 3.10 1.88 15.63
C GLN A 180 2.77 2.60 16.94
N LYS A 181 2.68 3.93 16.93
CA LYS A 181 2.26 4.70 18.10
C LYS A 181 0.81 4.37 18.47
N MET A 182 -0.11 4.36 17.50
CA MET A 182 -1.51 4.04 17.73
C MET A 182 -1.71 2.62 18.30
N SER A 183 -0.99 1.62 17.80
CA SER A 183 -1.09 0.24 18.28
C SER A 183 -0.63 0.05 19.73
N LYS A 184 0.29 0.90 20.22
CA LYS A 184 0.74 0.88 21.63
C LYS A 184 -0.26 1.48 22.61
N PHE A 185 -1.15 2.36 22.16
CA PHE A 185 -2.19 2.96 23.00
C PHE A 185 -3.47 2.11 23.08
N SER A 186 -3.57 1.06 22.26
CA SER A 186 -4.74 0.16 22.20
C SER A 186 -4.57 -1.14 23.00
N ASN A 187 -3.39 -1.37 23.56
CA ASN A 187 -3.02 -2.44 24.50
C ASN A 187 -2.93 -1.86 25.90
#